data_5d776c4633e8ba681e4f3ce1bf794144
#
_entry.id   5d776c4633e8ba681e4f3ce1bf794144
#
_cell.length_a   1.000
_cell.length_b   1.000
_cell.length_c   1.000
_cell.angle_alpha   90.00
_cell.angle_beta   90.00
_cell.angle_gamma   90.00
#
_symmetry.space_group_name_H-M   'P 1'
#
loop_
_entity.id
_entity.type
_entity.pdbx_description
1 polymer ?
#
loop_
_entity_poly.entity_id
_entity_poly.type
_entity_poly.pdbx_seq_one_letter_code
_entity_poly.pdbx_strand_id
1 'polypeptide(L)'
;MRYAMKNYFVALAFMAVLLPVACACGTPEPARSGDGDPLPGNPGAKSYKNPVFREFLVADPTVIRAEDGNFYLYATESGKNNIPILRSSDLVNWTKVGEVFTAENHPQITDKAGANLWAPDINKIGDRYVLYYSQPGENNKHAIGVASGPSPVGPFTDHGKLIGSDEIGVDISIDQFYIEEDGHKYMFWGSFRGIWAIELADDGLSLKPGAGKRKIAGDQYE
;
A
#
# COMPACT_ATOMS: atom_id res chain seq x y z
N MET A 1 -12.76 54.35 -15.30
CA MET A 1 -12.01 53.76 -16.42
C MET A 1 -12.33 52.28 -16.44
N ARG A 2 -13.16 51.83 -17.38
CA ARG A 2 -13.60 50.44 -17.52
C ARG A 2 -12.72 49.81 -18.59
N TYR A 3 -12.01 48.74 -18.26
CA TYR A 3 -11.33 47.89 -19.24
C TYR A 3 -12.20 46.68 -19.54
N ALA A 4 -12.60 46.58 -20.79
CA ALA A 4 -13.32 45.45 -21.36
C ALA A 4 -12.32 44.36 -21.79
N MET A 5 -12.43 43.15 -21.27
CA MET A 5 -11.70 41.96 -21.77
C MET A 5 -12.50 41.33 -22.92
N LYS A 6 -11.87 41.23 -24.07
CA LYS A 6 -12.38 40.57 -25.27
C LYS A 6 -12.17 39.07 -25.15
N ASN A 7 -13.25 38.28 -25.19
CA ASN A 7 -13.23 36.84 -25.32
C ASN A 7 -12.90 36.45 -26.76
N TYR A 8 -11.85 35.70 -26.97
CA TYR A 8 -11.60 34.97 -28.21
C TYR A 8 -12.07 33.53 -28.05
N PHE A 9 -13.15 33.15 -28.71
CA PHE A 9 -13.56 31.78 -28.94
C PHE A 9 -12.75 31.26 -30.13
N VAL A 10 -11.91 30.21 -29.88
CA VAL A 10 -11.32 29.40 -30.93
C VAL A 10 -12.14 28.11 -31.01
N ALA A 11 -12.92 27.98 -32.08
CA ALA A 11 -13.66 26.78 -32.41
C ALA A 11 -12.70 25.80 -33.11
N LEU A 12 -12.33 24.71 -32.48
CA LEU A 12 -11.70 23.55 -33.12
C LEU A 12 -12.81 22.58 -33.58
N ALA A 13 -12.97 22.47 -34.88
CA ALA A 13 -13.81 21.45 -35.48
C ALA A 13 -13.08 20.09 -35.46
N PHE A 14 -13.54 19.13 -34.65
CA PHE A 14 -13.12 17.74 -34.72
C PHE A 14 -13.97 17.00 -35.75
N MET A 15 -13.35 16.61 -36.83
CA MET A 15 -13.92 15.73 -37.85
C MET A 15 -13.84 14.28 -37.34
N ALA A 16 -14.96 13.73 -36.84
CA ALA A 16 -15.07 12.34 -36.40
C ALA A 16 -15.16 11.43 -37.63
N VAL A 17 -14.12 10.67 -37.88
CA VAL A 17 -14.14 9.55 -38.80
C VAL A 17 -14.72 8.33 -38.07
N LEU A 18 -15.97 7.99 -38.34
CA LEU A 18 -16.62 6.75 -37.89
C LEU A 18 -16.13 5.56 -38.74
N LEU A 19 -15.21 4.78 -38.15
CA LEU A 19 -14.93 3.44 -38.64
C LEU A 19 -15.90 2.45 -37.95
N PRO A 20 -16.56 1.53 -38.69
CA PRO A 20 -17.39 0.52 -38.03
C PRO A 20 -16.51 -0.52 -37.33
N VAL A 21 -16.57 -0.57 -36.02
CA VAL A 21 -16.03 -1.67 -35.22
C VAL A 21 -16.98 -2.83 -35.35
N ALA A 22 -16.60 -3.84 -36.15
CA ALA A 22 -17.27 -5.13 -36.18
C ALA A 22 -17.07 -5.81 -34.82
N CYS A 23 -18.14 -5.89 -34.02
CA CYS A 23 -18.17 -6.63 -32.77
C CYS A 23 -18.17 -8.13 -33.11
N ALA A 24 -17.00 -8.75 -33.17
CA ALA A 24 -16.87 -10.20 -33.17
C ALA A 24 -17.18 -10.71 -31.77
N CYS A 25 -18.36 -11.26 -31.54
CA CYS A 25 -18.68 -12.08 -30.39
C CYS A 25 -17.78 -13.31 -30.40
N GLY A 26 -16.61 -13.19 -29.78
CA GLY A 26 -15.74 -14.32 -29.46
C GLY A 26 -16.40 -15.17 -28.39
N THR A 27 -16.54 -16.47 -28.63
CA THR A 27 -16.87 -17.48 -27.62
C THR A 27 -15.91 -17.34 -26.43
N PRO A 28 -16.38 -17.48 -25.15
CA PRO A 28 -15.48 -17.43 -24.01
C PRO A 28 -14.42 -18.52 -24.12
N GLU A 29 -13.17 -18.11 -24.16
CA GLU A 29 -12.01 -19.01 -24.10
C GLU A 29 -12.06 -19.76 -22.76
N PRO A 30 -11.87 -21.10 -22.74
CA PRO A 30 -11.81 -21.83 -21.48
C PRO A 30 -10.64 -21.30 -20.64
N ALA A 31 -10.89 -21.14 -19.35
CA ALA A 31 -9.89 -20.70 -18.37
C ALA A 31 -8.59 -21.49 -18.56
N ARG A 32 -7.52 -20.82 -18.95
CA ARG A 32 -6.18 -21.40 -19.03
C ARG A 32 -5.77 -21.85 -17.63
N SER A 33 -5.54 -23.15 -17.48
CA SER A 33 -4.79 -23.69 -16.36
C SER A 33 -3.43 -23.00 -16.35
N GLY A 34 -3.08 -22.33 -15.24
CA GLY A 34 -1.91 -21.46 -15.14
C GLY A 34 -0.57 -22.20 -15.08
N ASP A 35 -0.22 -22.90 -16.14
CA ASP A 35 1.17 -23.28 -16.43
C ASP A 35 1.70 -22.18 -17.35
N GLY A 36 2.42 -21.21 -16.78
CA GLY A 36 2.95 -20.08 -17.53
C GLY A 36 4.00 -20.52 -18.53
N ASP A 37 3.59 -20.68 -19.79
CA ASP A 37 4.53 -20.75 -20.89
C ASP A 37 5.33 -19.45 -20.98
N PRO A 38 6.64 -19.49 -21.18
CA PRO A 38 7.45 -18.29 -21.36
C PRO A 38 6.91 -17.48 -22.53
N LEU A 39 6.78 -16.17 -22.34
CA LEU A 39 6.39 -15.25 -23.43
C LEU A 39 7.30 -15.48 -24.64
N PRO A 40 6.75 -15.63 -25.87
CA PRO A 40 7.56 -15.85 -27.04
C PRO A 40 8.50 -14.66 -27.27
N GLY A 41 9.83 -14.94 -27.24
CA GLY A 41 10.87 -13.96 -27.58
C GLY A 41 11.91 -13.66 -26.50
N ASN A 42 11.84 -14.24 -25.30
CA ASN A 42 12.92 -14.09 -24.31
C ASN A 42 13.58 -15.44 -23.96
N PRO A 43 14.69 -15.82 -24.64
CA PRO A 43 15.35 -17.11 -24.42
C PRO A 43 16.02 -17.24 -23.02
N GLY A 44 15.98 -16.19 -22.18
CA GLY A 44 16.47 -16.19 -20.81
C GLY A 44 15.36 -16.13 -19.75
N ALA A 45 14.08 -16.14 -20.14
CA ALA A 45 12.99 -16.09 -19.17
C ALA A 45 12.94 -17.36 -18.33
N LYS A 46 13.15 -17.20 -17.03
CA LYS A 46 12.95 -18.29 -16.06
C LYS A 46 11.45 -18.46 -15.82
N SER A 47 10.92 -19.68 -15.97
CA SER A 47 9.55 -19.98 -15.57
C SER A 47 9.46 -20.11 -14.05
N TYR A 48 8.34 -19.69 -13.46
CA TYR A 48 7.99 -19.92 -12.07
C TYR A 48 6.56 -20.44 -11.96
N LYS A 49 6.22 -21.05 -10.83
CA LYS A 49 4.86 -21.53 -10.54
C LYS A 49 4.25 -20.72 -9.40
N ASN A 50 3.00 -20.32 -9.58
CA ASN A 50 2.21 -19.70 -8.51
C ASN A 50 1.55 -20.79 -7.62
N PRO A 51 1.33 -20.48 -6.33
CA PRO A 51 1.92 -19.37 -5.57
C PRO A 51 3.41 -19.60 -5.33
N VAL A 52 4.19 -18.52 -5.35
CA VAL A 52 5.65 -18.56 -5.09
C VAL A 52 6.01 -18.83 -3.63
N PHE A 53 5.03 -18.77 -2.72
CA PHE A 53 5.16 -19.10 -1.31
C PHE A 53 3.90 -19.82 -0.82
N ARG A 54 4.03 -20.85 0.06
CA ARG A 54 2.92 -21.75 0.44
C ARG A 54 2.85 -22.09 1.93
N GLU A 55 3.78 -21.64 2.76
CA GLU A 55 3.86 -22.08 4.17
C GLU A 55 2.74 -21.47 5.03
N PHE A 56 2.31 -20.25 4.71
CA PHE A 56 1.18 -19.56 5.35
C PHE A 56 0.59 -18.51 4.40
N LEU A 57 -0.53 -17.89 4.78
CA LEU A 57 -1.16 -16.83 4.00
C LEU A 57 -0.31 -15.56 4.01
N VAL A 58 -0.11 -14.98 2.83
CA VAL A 58 0.60 -13.72 2.60
C VAL A 58 -0.39 -12.76 1.94
N ALA A 59 -1.25 -12.13 2.77
CA ALA A 59 -2.21 -11.14 2.30
C ALA A 59 -1.61 -9.73 2.38
N ASP A 60 -2.10 -8.84 1.52
CA ASP A 60 -1.76 -7.40 1.47
C ASP A 60 -0.24 -7.14 1.52
N PRO A 61 0.57 -7.77 0.65
CA PRO A 61 2.01 -7.71 0.77
C PRO A 61 2.56 -6.37 0.31
N THR A 62 3.54 -5.85 1.06
CA THR A 62 4.46 -4.79 0.63
C THR A 62 5.85 -5.36 0.43
N VAL A 63 6.60 -4.82 -0.54
CA VAL A 63 7.97 -5.30 -0.86
C VAL A 63 8.92 -4.13 -0.99
N ILE A 64 10.06 -4.21 -0.32
CA ILE A 64 11.17 -3.26 -0.48
C ILE A 64 12.43 -3.98 -0.93
N ARG A 65 13.19 -3.35 -1.81
CA ARG A 65 14.56 -3.77 -2.10
C ARG A 65 15.51 -3.06 -1.15
N ALA A 66 16.21 -3.82 -0.32
CA ALA A 66 17.14 -3.28 0.67
C ALA A 66 18.54 -3.03 0.09
N GLU A 67 19.39 -2.35 0.87
CA GLU A 67 20.77 -1.99 0.49
C GLU A 67 21.67 -3.22 0.30
N ASP A 68 21.34 -4.37 0.92
CA ASP A 68 22.02 -5.65 0.72
C ASP A 68 21.69 -6.33 -0.62
N GLY A 69 20.83 -5.68 -1.44
CA GLY A 69 20.39 -6.14 -2.75
C GLY A 69 19.25 -7.15 -2.72
N ASN A 70 18.85 -7.64 -1.54
CA ASN A 70 17.71 -8.55 -1.40
C ASN A 70 16.38 -7.80 -1.35
N PHE A 71 15.30 -8.53 -1.63
CA PHE A 71 13.93 -8.08 -1.47
C PHE A 71 13.38 -8.60 -0.14
N TYR A 72 12.67 -7.74 0.56
CA TYR A 72 11.99 -8.04 1.81
C TYR A 72 10.51 -7.79 1.65
N LEU A 73 9.70 -8.80 1.94
CA LEU A 73 8.25 -8.77 1.87
C LEU A 73 7.68 -8.83 3.27
N TYR A 74 6.70 -7.99 3.53
CA TYR A 74 5.91 -7.96 4.76
C TYR A 74 4.45 -8.18 4.40
N ALA A 75 3.68 -8.82 5.26
CA ALA A 75 2.28 -9.14 4.99
C ALA A 75 1.42 -8.99 6.24
N THR A 76 0.11 -8.92 6.02
CA THR A 76 -0.89 -8.98 7.08
C THR A 76 -0.63 -10.13 8.03
N GLU A 77 -0.84 -9.90 9.32
CA GLU A 77 -0.72 -10.91 10.36
C GLU A 77 -1.56 -12.14 10.03
N SER A 78 -0.95 -13.31 10.12
CA SER A 78 -1.58 -14.59 9.78
C SER A 78 -1.26 -15.67 10.80
N GLY A 79 -2.26 -16.07 11.55
CA GLY A 79 -2.14 -17.09 12.59
C GLY A 79 -1.22 -16.63 13.72
N LYS A 80 0.00 -17.20 13.80
CA LYS A 80 1.00 -16.83 14.81
C LYS A 80 2.10 -15.90 14.28
N ASN A 81 1.94 -15.41 13.04
CA ASN A 81 2.95 -14.58 12.39
C ASN A 81 2.54 -13.09 12.50
N ASN A 82 3.20 -12.34 13.38
CA ASN A 82 2.92 -10.93 13.67
C ASN A 82 3.62 -10.01 12.67
N ILE A 83 3.02 -9.80 11.48
CA ILE A 83 3.62 -9.20 10.30
C ILE A 83 4.90 -9.94 9.92
N PRO A 84 4.77 -11.08 9.20
CA PRO A 84 5.92 -11.90 8.81
C PRO A 84 6.84 -11.14 7.86
N ILE A 85 8.15 -11.41 7.98
CA ILE A 85 9.18 -10.89 7.09
C ILE A 85 9.74 -12.04 6.27
N LEU A 86 9.57 -11.95 4.94
CA LEU A 86 10.17 -12.88 4.00
C LEU A 86 11.29 -12.20 3.23
N ARG A 87 12.34 -12.95 2.87
CA ARG A 87 13.45 -12.47 2.06
C ARG A 87 13.56 -13.27 0.78
N SER A 88 13.90 -12.59 -0.30
CA SER A 88 14.22 -13.19 -1.59
C SER A 88 15.34 -12.41 -2.28
N SER A 89 16.17 -13.10 -3.07
CA SER A 89 17.14 -12.46 -3.97
C SER A 89 16.60 -12.29 -5.40
N ASP A 90 15.45 -12.90 -5.74
CA ASP A 90 14.97 -13.03 -7.12
C ASP A 90 13.44 -12.82 -7.28
N LEU A 91 12.73 -12.48 -6.20
CA LEU A 91 11.26 -12.31 -6.12
C LEU A 91 10.47 -13.60 -6.36
N VAL A 92 11.11 -14.73 -6.51
CA VAL A 92 10.49 -16.05 -6.75
C VAL A 92 10.69 -16.98 -5.58
N ASN A 93 11.92 -17.07 -5.08
CA ASN A 93 12.26 -17.95 -3.96
C ASN A 93 12.27 -17.14 -2.66
N TRP A 94 11.24 -17.35 -1.84
CA TRP A 94 11.03 -16.63 -0.59
C TRP A 94 11.30 -17.50 0.62
N THR A 95 11.92 -16.94 1.64
CA THR A 95 12.18 -17.60 2.92
C THR A 95 11.77 -16.68 4.05
N LYS A 96 11.01 -17.16 5.03
CA LYS A 96 10.70 -16.41 6.25
C LYS A 96 11.99 -16.19 7.04
N VAL A 97 12.28 -14.92 7.37
CA VAL A 97 13.49 -14.53 8.11
C VAL A 97 13.20 -13.88 9.46
N GLY A 98 11.94 -13.55 9.75
CA GLY A 98 11.54 -12.93 11.01
C GLY A 98 10.08 -12.50 11.03
N GLU A 99 9.79 -11.65 12.00
CA GLU A 99 8.53 -10.95 12.19
C GLU A 99 8.84 -9.52 12.66
N VAL A 100 7.93 -8.58 12.37
CA VAL A 100 8.10 -7.19 12.82
C VAL A 100 7.91 -7.07 14.32
N PHE A 101 6.92 -7.79 14.85
CA PHE A 101 6.59 -7.81 16.27
C PHE A 101 6.63 -9.25 16.81
N THR A 102 6.68 -9.39 18.13
CA THR A 102 6.54 -10.65 18.85
C THR A 102 5.23 -10.63 19.65
N ALA A 103 4.86 -11.75 20.27
CA ALA A 103 3.69 -11.79 21.14
C ALA A 103 3.81 -10.84 22.35
N GLU A 104 5.04 -10.57 22.80
CA GLU A 104 5.31 -9.74 23.96
C GLU A 104 5.23 -8.23 23.66
N ASN A 105 5.50 -7.83 22.40
CA ASN A 105 5.51 -6.44 21.97
C ASN A 105 4.48 -6.14 20.87
N HIS A 106 3.48 -7.00 20.71
CA HIS A 106 2.40 -6.81 19.76
C HIS A 106 1.64 -5.49 20.04
N PRO A 107 1.55 -4.58 19.07
CA PRO A 107 0.91 -3.30 19.24
C PRO A 107 -0.57 -3.39 19.62
N GLN A 108 -1.02 -2.45 20.45
CA GLN A 108 -2.42 -2.26 20.81
C GLN A 108 -2.75 -0.77 20.68
N ILE A 109 -3.13 -0.34 19.46
CA ILE A 109 -3.40 1.08 19.14
C ILE A 109 -4.88 1.40 18.96
N THR A 110 -5.75 0.38 19.11
CA THR A 110 -7.21 0.51 19.07
C THR A 110 -7.84 -0.03 20.36
N ASP A 111 -9.14 0.14 20.50
CA ASP A 111 -9.96 -0.37 21.62
C ASP A 111 -10.29 -1.88 21.52
N LYS A 112 -9.94 -2.54 20.42
CA LYS A 112 -10.18 -3.97 20.20
C LYS A 112 -9.00 -4.80 20.66
N ALA A 113 -9.10 -5.37 21.85
CA ALA A 113 -8.02 -6.19 22.42
C ALA A 113 -7.66 -7.38 21.53
N GLY A 114 -6.36 -7.60 21.29
CA GLY A 114 -5.84 -8.70 20.49
C GLY A 114 -6.21 -8.62 19.01
N ALA A 115 -6.51 -7.42 18.52
CA ALA A 115 -6.78 -7.21 17.11
C ALA A 115 -5.52 -7.41 16.28
N ASN A 116 -5.67 -8.12 15.16
CA ASN A 116 -4.56 -8.39 14.22
C ASN A 116 -4.04 -7.11 13.56
N LEU A 117 -2.81 -7.18 13.09
CA LEU A 117 -2.15 -6.12 12.32
C LEU A 117 -2.33 -6.39 10.83
N TRP A 118 -2.78 -5.38 10.08
CA TRP A 118 -3.14 -5.53 8.68
C TRP A 118 -2.32 -4.63 7.76
N ALA A 119 -2.27 -5.01 6.48
CA ALA A 119 -1.79 -4.23 5.34
C ALA A 119 -0.55 -3.38 5.67
N PRO A 120 0.62 -4.00 5.97
CA PRO A 120 1.83 -3.26 6.23
C PRO A 120 2.30 -2.50 4.99
N ASP A 121 2.95 -1.33 5.21
CA ASP A 121 3.65 -0.57 4.17
C ASP A 121 5.05 -0.21 4.66
N ILE A 122 6.08 -0.79 4.03
CA ILE A 122 7.49 -0.62 4.43
C ILE A 122 8.21 0.36 3.52
N ASN A 123 8.94 1.31 4.11
CA ASN A 123 9.67 2.33 3.39
C ASN A 123 11.05 2.59 3.99
N LYS A 124 12.01 3.06 3.19
CA LYS A 124 13.28 3.59 3.68
C LYS A 124 13.15 5.09 3.80
N ILE A 125 13.21 5.63 5.01
CA ILE A 125 13.14 7.07 5.29
C ILE A 125 14.42 7.47 6.04
N GLY A 126 15.26 8.23 5.39
CA GLY A 126 16.59 8.54 5.90
C GLY A 126 17.43 7.27 6.10
N ASP A 127 17.91 7.06 7.30
CA ASP A 127 18.77 5.92 7.68
C ASP A 127 18.01 4.71 8.25
N ARG A 128 16.68 4.79 8.36
CA ARG A 128 15.85 3.75 8.99
C ARG A 128 14.79 3.18 8.05
N TYR A 129 14.34 1.99 8.37
CA TYR A 129 13.16 1.35 7.78
C TYR A 129 11.95 1.72 8.62
N VAL A 130 10.95 2.35 8.00
CA VAL A 130 9.70 2.77 8.62
C VAL A 130 8.58 1.90 8.08
N LEU A 131 7.84 1.27 8.96
CA LEU A 131 6.71 0.41 8.65
C LEU A 131 5.45 1.00 9.23
N TYR A 132 4.47 1.20 8.38
CA TYR A 132 3.11 1.55 8.77
C TYR A 132 2.25 0.29 8.75
N TYR A 133 1.27 0.22 9.64
CA TYR A 133 0.36 -0.93 9.73
C TYR A 133 -1.03 -0.47 10.16
N SER A 134 -2.08 -1.18 9.74
CA SER A 134 -3.45 -0.94 10.20
C SER A 134 -3.80 -1.88 11.34
N GLN A 135 -4.66 -1.42 12.27
CA GLN A 135 -5.26 -2.26 13.29
C GLN A 135 -6.77 -1.99 13.38
N PRO A 136 -7.63 -3.03 13.30
CA PRO A 136 -9.07 -2.84 13.45
C PRO A 136 -9.44 -2.46 14.87
N GLY A 137 -10.42 -1.56 15.01
CA GLY A 137 -11.05 -1.20 16.27
C GLY A 137 -12.53 -1.53 16.26
N GLU A 138 -13.18 -1.44 17.40
CA GLU A 138 -14.64 -1.59 17.54
C GLU A 138 -15.36 -0.43 16.83
N ASN A 139 -16.55 -0.70 16.31
CA ASN A 139 -17.41 0.32 15.66
C ASN A 139 -16.68 1.16 14.59
N ASN A 140 -15.82 0.51 13.78
CA ASN A 140 -15.01 1.16 12.73
C ASN A 140 -13.96 2.18 13.22
N LYS A 141 -13.62 2.17 14.51
CA LYS A 141 -12.54 2.98 15.06
C LYS A 141 -11.16 2.37 14.78
N HIS A 142 -10.92 2.10 13.50
CA HIS A 142 -9.64 1.57 13.04
C HIS A 142 -8.53 2.61 13.21
N ALA A 143 -7.30 2.14 13.26
CA ALA A 143 -6.14 3.01 13.37
C ALA A 143 -4.98 2.54 12.49
N ILE A 144 -4.15 3.49 12.13
CA ILE A 144 -2.86 3.26 11.48
C ILE A 144 -1.78 3.54 12.51
N GLY A 145 -0.89 2.59 12.71
CA GLY A 145 0.28 2.71 13.55
C GLY A 145 1.56 2.85 12.74
N VAL A 146 2.64 3.18 13.42
CA VAL A 146 3.97 3.33 12.80
C VAL A 146 5.05 2.72 13.69
N ALA A 147 5.97 1.98 13.06
CA ALA A 147 7.15 1.42 13.70
C ALA A 147 8.39 1.73 12.87
N SER A 148 9.58 1.72 13.50
CA SER A 148 10.83 1.87 12.74
C SER A 148 11.93 0.97 13.26
N GLY A 149 12.87 0.61 12.36
CA GLY A 149 14.02 -0.21 12.68
C GLY A 149 15.26 0.15 11.86
N PRO A 150 16.45 -0.27 12.31
CA PRO A 150 17.72 0.04 11.62
C PRO A 150 17.97 -0.82 10.39
N SER A 151 17.24 -1.91 10.25
CA SER A 151 17.40 -2.87 9.15
C SER A 151 16.05 -3.42 8.70
N PRO A 152 15.96 -4.04 7.51
CA PRO A 152 14.71 -4.63 7.02
C PRO A 152 14.20 -5.80 7.89
N VAL A 153 15.02 -6.34 8.75
CA VAL A 153 14.63 -7.38 9.71
C VAL A 153 14.53 -6.85 11.15
N GLY A 154 14.60 -5.54 11.34
CA GLY A 154 14.52 -4.90 12.63
C GLY A 154 15.83 -4.85 13.43
N PRO A 155 15.79 -4.85 14.76
CA PRO A 155 14.55 -4.84 15.54
C PRO A 155 13.71 -3.58 15.30
N PHE A 156 12.39 -3.74 15.25
CA PHE A 156 11.47 -2.62 15.10
C PHE A 156 11.02 -2.10 16.46
N THR A 157 10.96 -0.77 16.59
CA THR A 157 10.36 -0.06 17.71
C THR A 157 9.01 0.47 17.30
N ASP A 158 7.95 0.11 18.01
CA ASP A 158 6.61 0.67 17.81
C ASP A 158 6.57 2.11 18.38
N HIS A 159 6.06 3.05 17.56
CA HIS A 159 5.81 4.44 17.95
C HIS A 159 4.33 4.70 18.26
N GLY A 160 3.49 3.66 18.16
CA GLY A 160 2.07 3.73 18.44
C GLY A 160 1.23 4.27 17.29
N LYS A 161 0.08 4.83 17.64
CA LYS A 161 -0.92 5.30 16.71
C LYS A 161 -0.49 6.59 16.00
N LEU A 162 -0.52 6.55 14.65
CA LEU A 162 -0.28 7.71 13.79
C LEU A 162 -1.61 8.38 13.38
N ILE A 163 -2.63 7.58 13.02
CA ILE A 163 -3.94 8.05 12.59
C ILE A 163 -5.01 7.19 13.26
N GLY A 164 -6.00 7.81 13.92
CA GLY A 164 -7.20 7.15 14.40
C GLY A 164 -8.42 7.60 13.61
N SER A 165 -9.29 6.68 13.22
CA SER A 165 -10.50 6.98 12.45
C SER A 165 -11.40 8.03 13.11
N ASP A 166 -11.67 7.90 14.40
CA ASP A 166 -12.48 8.84 15.17
C ASP A 166 -11.77 10.18 15.42
N GLU A 167 -10.44 10.16 15.59
CA GLU A 167 -9.64 11.35 15.86
C GLU A 167 -9.52 12.24 14.62
N ILE A 168 -9.33 11.62 13.45
CA ILE A 168 -9.18 12.35 12.19
C ILE A 168 -10.51 12.57 11.46
N GLY A 169 -11.59 11.93 11.92
CA GLY A 169 -12.92 12.01 11.31
C GLY A 169 -12.95 11.43 9.90
N VAL A 170 -12.37 10.24 9.74
CA VAL A 170 -12.41 9.42 8.52
C VAL A 170 -12.79 8.01 8.90
N ASP A 171 -13.95 7.55 8.46
CA ASP A 171 -14.38 6.18 8.68
C ASP A 171 -13.41 5.21 8.01
N ILE A 172 -13.06 4.12 8.73
CA ILE A 172 -12.24 3.04 8.20
C ILE A 172 -10.86 3.54 7.71
N SER A 173 -10.05 4.10 8.64
CA SER A 173 -8.66 4.48 8.36
C SER A 173 -7.77 3.24 8.39
N ILE A 174 -7.55 2.65 7.22
CA ILE A 174 -6.73 1.46 6.95
C ILE A 174 -6.01 1.59 5.61
N ASP A 175 -5.22 0.59 5.24
CA ASP A 175 -4.59 0.42 3.92
C ASP A 175 -3.76 1.64 3.52
N GLN A 176 -2.85 2.00 4.39
CA GLN A 176 -1.99 3.14 4.22
C GLN A 176 -0.90 2.88 3.18
N PHE A 177 -0.51 3.96 2.50
CA PHE A 177 0.54 3.97 1.50
C PHE A 177 1.34 5.27 1.60
N TYR A 178 2.65 5.15 1.76
CA TYR A 178 3.59 6.27 1.85
C TYR A 178 4.12 6.66 0.47
N ILE A 179 4.26 7.96 0.27
CA ILE A 179 5.00 8.54 -0.87
C ILE A 179 5.87 9.70 -0.39
N GLU A 180 7.06 9.82 -0.98
CA GLU A 180 7.89 11.02 -0.89
C GLU A 180 8.04 11.64 -2.29
N GLU A 181 7.76 12.94 -2.39
CA GLU A 181 7.91 13.73 -3.61
C GLU A 181 8.41 15.13 -3.28
N ASP A 182 9.47 15.57 -3.95
CA ASP A 182 10.10 16.89 -3.77
C ASP A 182 10.45 17.23 -2.31
N GLY A 183 10.85 16.21 -1.53
CA GLY A 183 11.20 16.34 -0.11
C GLY A 183 10.00 16.40 0.84
N HIS A 184 8.79 16.34 0.33
CA HIS A 184 7.56 16.23 1.11
C HIS A 184 7.15 14.77 1.26
N LYS A 185 6.67 14.40 2.44
CA LYS A 185 6.23 13.04 2.76
C LYS A 185 4.73 13.02 2.96
N TYR A 186 4.07 12.08 2.30
CA TYR A 186 2.61 11.97 2.33
C TYR A 186 2.19 10.56 2.73
N MET A 187 1.14 10.50 3.52
CA MET A 187 0.38 9.28 3.78
C MET A 187 -0.93 9.34 3.02
N PHE A 188 -1.17 8.33 2.18
CA PHE A 188 -2.45 8.03 1.57
C PHE A 188 -3.08 6.87 2.32
N TRP A 189 -4.38 6.92 2.58
CA TRP A 189 -5.07 5.83 3.24
C TRP A 189 -6.55 5.84 2.91
N GLY A 190 -7.23 4.74 3.17
CA GLY A 190 -8.68 4.63 3.04
C GLY A 190 -9.11 3.30 2.48
N SER A 191 -10.41 3.16 2.27
CA SER A 191 -11.04 1.96 1.77
C SER A 191 -12.34 2.33 1.03
N PHE A 192 -13.41 1.57 1.21
CA PHE A 192 -14.68 1.70 0.50
C PHE A 192 -15.32 3.10 0.52
N ARG A 193 -14.94 3.99 1.43
CA ARG A 193 -15.54 5.32 1.61
C ARG A 193 -14.67 6.46 1.12
N GLY A 194 -13.62 6.14 0.40
CA GLY A 194 -12.74 7.10 -0.23
C GLY A 194 -11.29 7.00 0.22
N ILE A 195 -10.43 7.59 -0.57
CA ILE A 195 -8.99 7.69 -0.32
C ILE A 195 -8.66 9.10 0.13
N TRP A 196 -7.88 9.18 1.17
CA TRP A 196 -7.46 10.42 1.82
C TRP A 196 -5.95 10.57 1.72
N ALA A 197 -5.47 11.80 1.86
CA ALA A 197 -4.05 12.12 1.94
C ALA A 197 -3.80 13.14 3.06
N ILE A 198 -2.64 13.03 3.70
CA ILE A 198 -2.14 14.00 4.67
C ILE A 198 -0.61 14.06 4.61
N GLU A 199 -0.02 15.21 4.90
CA GLU A 199 1.42 15.37 4.95
C GLU A 199 1.98 14.88 6.29
N LEU A 200 3.08 14.13 6.23
CA LEU A 200 3.84 13.66 7.39
C LEU A 200 4.96 14.63 7.73
N ALA A 201 5.45 14.55 8.96
CA ALA A 201 6.70 15.17 9.36
C ALA A 201 7.91 14.53 8.65
N ASP A 202 9.05 15.21 8.68
CA ASP A 202 10.26 14.81 7.93
C ASP A 202 10.82 13.44 8.33
N ASP A 203 10.56 13.00 9.55
CA ASP A 203 10.97 11.68 10.03
C ASP A 203 10.02 10.55 9.63
N GLY A 204 8.83 10.87 9.09
CA GLY A 204 7.80 9.92 8.72
C GLY A 204 7.06 9.27 9.90
N LEU A 205 7.36 9.67 11.14
CA LEU A 205 6.82 9.03 12.35
C LEU A 205 5.62 9.77 12.96
N SER A 206 5.29 10.94 12.44
CA SER A 206 4.17 11.75 12.91
C SER A 206 3.54 12.54 11.77
N LEU A 207 2.33 13.06 12.01
CA LEU A 207 1.70 14.01 11.09
C LEU A 207 2.44 15.35 11.15
N LYS A 208 2.59 16.01 10.01
CA LYS A 208 3.18 17.37 9.98
C LYS A 208 2.30 18.34 10.75
N PRO A 209 2.86 19.15 11.66
CA PRO A 209 2.10 20.12 12.41
C PRO A 209 1.29 21.07 11.50
N GLY A 210 -0.01 21.15 11.74
CA GLY A 210 -0.92 21.98 10.93
C GLY A 210 -1.34 21.38 9.58
N ALA A 211 -0.89 20.19 9.22
CA ALA A 211 -1.34 19.51 8.01
C ALA A 211 -2.85 19.18 8.10
N GLY A 212 -3.58 19.50 7.05
CA GLY A 212 -4.97 19.14 6.88
C GLY A 212 -5.14 17.91 6.00
N LYS A 213 -6.00 16.97 6.40
CA LYS A 213 -6.36 15.86 5.53
C LYS A 213 -7.10 16.35 4.29
N ARG A 214 -6.91 15.66 3.17
CA ARG A 214 -7.60 15.94 1.90
C ARG A 214 -8.16 14.62 1.33
N LYS A 215 -9.44 14.62 0.96
CA LYS A 215 -10.01 13.52 0.18
C LYS A 215 -9.57 13.64 -1.28
N ILE A 216 -9.04 12.57 -1.86
CA ILE A 216 -8.46 12.57 -3.21
C ILE A 216 -9.21 11.68 -4.19
N ALA A 217 -9.94 10.67 -3.70
CA ALA A 217 -10.74 9.78 -4.54
C ALA A 217 -11.94 9.19 -3.76
N GLY A 218 -12.93 8.66 -4.49
CA GLY A 218 -14.07 7.94 -3.94
C GLY A 218 -15.07 8.86 -3.23
N ASP A 219 -15.91 9.57 -3.97
CA ASP A 219 -16.91 10.48 -3.39
C ASP A 219 -18.17 9.78 -2.93
N GLN A 220 -18.49 8.66 -3.55
CA GLN A 220 -19.67 7.85 -3.21
C GLN A 220 -19.36 6.38 -3.42
N TYR A 221 -20.19 5.51 -2.89
CA TYR A 221 -20.29 4.13 -3.32
C TYR A 221 -20.69 4.11 -4.78
N GLU A 222 -19.83 3.60 -5.58
CA GLU A 222 -20.14 3.23 -6.94
C GLU A 222 -20.34 1.73 -7.05
#